data_c18b304ff7ab4b480703cda57dee64f6
#
_entry.id   c18b304ff7ab4b480703cda57dee64f6
#
_cell.length_a   1.000
_cell.length_b   1.000
_cell.length_c   1.000
_cell.angle_alpha   90.00
_cell.angle_beta   90.00
_cell.angle_gamma   90.00
#
_symmetry.space_group_name_H-M   'P 1'
#
loop_
_entity.id
_entity.type
_entity.pdbx_description
1 polymer ?
#
loop_
_entity_poly.entity_id
_entity_poly.type
_entity_poly.pdbx_seq_one_letter_code
_entity_poly.pdbx_strand_id
1 'polypeptide(L)'
;MQLNRREFIVTSLATGFALASSPLLAQAITTNTRGLVAGEISVPVADGSMPAYRAMPAKPGKHPTIVVIQEIFGVHEHIKDVCRRLAKLGYYAIAPELFARQGDVSKMTDIGEILSQVVSKVPDAQVCADIDASIAFAKAS
;
A
#
# COMPACT_ATOMS: atom_id res chain seq x y z
N MET A 1 -35.53 18.30 29.24
CA MET A 1 -34.56 17.30 29.71
C MET A 1 -33.22 18.00 29.85
N GLN A 2 -32.75 18.22 31.09
CA GLN A 2 -31.44 18.87 31.31
C GLN A 2 -30.39 17.78 31.44
N LEU A 3 -29.47 17.73 30.50
CA LEU A 3 -28.28 16.86 30.54
C LEU A 3 -27.34 17.36 31.64
N ASN A 4 -26.90 16.47 32.55
CA ASN A 4 -25.85 16.82 33.50
C ASN A 4 -24.48 16.89 32.78
N ARG A 5 -23.48 17.53 33.43
CA ARG A 5 -22.14 17.74 32.79
C ARG A 5 -21.52 16.45 32.29
N ARG A 6 -21.70 15.34 32.97
CA ARG A 6 -21.13 14.03 32.63
C ARG A 6 -21.81 13.45 31.39
N GLU A 7 -23.12 13.52 31.31
CA GLU A 7 -23.90 13.10 30.14
C GLU A 7 -23.59 13.96 28.92
N PHE A 8 -23.44 15.27 29.11
CA PHE A 8 -23.04 16.18 28.02
C PHE A 8 -21.65 15.81 27.42
N ILE A 9 -20.63 15.55 28.28
CA ILE A 9 -19.30 15.16 27.84
C ILE A 9 -19.33 13.83 27.12
N VAL A 10 -20.00 12.81 27.67
CA VAL A 10 -20.09 11.48 27.03
C VAL A 10 -20.82 11.55 25.69
N THR A 11 -21.93 12.27 25.63
CA THR A 11 -22.71 12.44 24.39
C THR A 11 -21.91 13.20 23.33
N SER A 12 -21.20 14.27 23.73
CA SER A 12 -20.37 15.07 22.80
C SER A 12 -19.20 14.28 22.25
N LEU A 13 -18.53 13.46 23.08
CA LEU A 13 -17.44 12.58 22.65
C LEU A 13 -17.94 11.47 21.71
N ALA A 14 -19.07 10.83 22.05
CA ALA A 14 -19.66 9.78 21.21
C ALA A 14 -20.12 10.32 19.85
N THR A 15 -20.76 11.50 19.84
CA THR A 15 -21.19 12.16 18.59
C THR A 15 -19.99 12.61 17.75
N GLY A 16 -18.97 13.19 18.38
CA GLY A 16 -17.74 13.60 17.72
C GLY A 16 -17.00 12.42 17.08
N PHE A 17 -16.90 11.29 17.79
CA PHE A 17 -16.29 10.07 17.26
C PHE A 17 -17.11 9.48 16.11
N ALA A 18 -18.43 9.42 16.24
CA ALA A 18 -19.31 8.90 15.18
C ALA A 18 -19.25 9.76 13.90
N LEU A 19 -19.16 11.08 14.04
CA LEU A 19 -18.97 11.98 12.89
C LEU A 19 -17.57 11.84 12.26
N ALA A 20 -16.52 11.69 13.08
CA ALA A 20 -15.16 11.51 12.61
C ALA A 20 -14.94 10.16 11.88
N SER A 21 -15.69 9.13 12.26
CA SER A 21 -15.69 7.81 11.64
C SER A 21 -16.73 7.63 10.52
N SER A 22 -17.44 8.69 10.15
CA SER A 22 -18.40 8.66 9.05
C SER A 22 -17.69 8.40 7.70
N PRO A 23 -18.18 7.45 6.89
CA PRO A 23 -17.58 7.17 5.58
C PRO A 23 -17.55 8.38 4.63
N LEU A 24 -18.38 9.39 4.85
CA LEU A 24 -18.37 10.65 4.10
C LEU A 24 -17.17 11.56 4.44
N LEU A 25 -16.57 11.40 5.63
CA LEU A 25 -15.38 12.13 6.05
C LEU A 25 -14.09 11.32 5.85
N ALA A 26 -14.21 10.01 5.71
CA ALA A 26 -13.11 9.11 5.37
C ALA A 26 -12.93 8.99 3.84
N GLN A 27 -12.95 10.10 3.11
CA GLN A 27 -12.44 10.06 1.74
C GLN A 27 -10.97 9.72 1.82
N ALA A 28 -10.61 8.53 1.34
CA ALA A 28 -9.22 8.15 1.19
C ALA A 28 -8.51 9.24 0.40
N ILE A 29 -7.45 9.81 0.97
CA ILE A 29 -6.63 10.80 0.28
C ILE A 29 -6.08 10.10 -0.96
N THR A 30 -6.43 10.58 -2.15
CA THR A 30 -5.99 10.02 -3.42
C THR A 30 -5.07 11.01 -4.12
N THR A 31 -3.82 10.64 -4.25
CA THR A 31 -2.83 11.41 -4.99
C THR A 31 -3.00 11.15 -6.49
N ASN A 32 -3.17 12.22 -7.28
CA ASN A 32 -3.28 12.09 -8.74
C ASN A 32 -1.93 11.74 -9.39
N THR A 33 -1.99 11.21 -10.61
CA THR A 33 -0.81 10.79 -11.38
C THR A 33 -0.24 11.89 -12.28
N ARG A 34 -0.73 13.13 -12.21
CA ARG A 34 -0.24 14.23 -13.04
C ARG A 34 1.26 14.45 -12.83
N GLY A 35 2.06 14.41 -13.91
CA GLY A 35 3.51 14.53 -13.85
C GLY A 35 4.24 13.29 -13.32
N LEU A 36 3.55 12.15 -13.24
CA LEU A 36 4.11 10.86 -12.86
C LEU A 36 3.94 9.83 -13.97
N VAL A 37 4.84 8.86 -13.99
CA VAL A 37 4.66 7.55 -14.62
C VAL A 37 4.26 6.60 -13.48
N ALA A 38 3.02 6.14 -13.47
CA ALA A 38 2.51 5.30 -12.39
C ALA A 38 1.58 4.21 -12.93
N GLY A 39 1.67 3.00 -12.37
CA GLY A 39 0.85 1.88 -12.76
C GLY A 39 1.41 0.53 -12.32
N GLU A 40 0.67 -0.51 -12.66
CA GLU A 40 1.07 -1.89 -12.47
C GLU A 40 2.22 -2.25 -13.41
N ILE A 41 3.16 -3.03 -12.91
CA ILE A 41 4.31 -3.54 -13.65
C ILE A 41 4.55 -5.00 -13.29
N SER A 42 5.41 -5.66 -14.06
CA SER A 42 5.86 -7.03 -13.80
C SER A 42 7.37 -7.01 -13.59
N VAL A 43 7.82 -7.46 -12.42
CA VAL A 43 9.24 -7.55 -12.06
C VAL A 43 9.71 -8.98 -12.32
N PRO A 44 10.75 -9.19 -13.13
CA PRO A 44 11.36 -10.51 -13.30
C PRO A 44 11.96 -11.01 -11.98
N VAL A 45 11.66 -12.24 -11.62
CA VAL A 45 12.18 -12.95 -10.44
C VAL A 45 12.68 -14.34 -10.86
N ALA A 46 13.39 -15.02 -9.97
CA ALA A 46 14.07 -16.29 -10.32
C ALA A 46 13.10 -17.39 -10.82
N ASP A 47 11.88 -17.41 -10.35
CA ASP A 47 10.83 -18.39 -10.67
C ASP A 47 9.73 -17.85 -11.59
N GLY A 48 9.95 -16.70 -12.25
CA GLY A 48 9.00 -16.14 -13.21
C GLY A 48 8.90 -14.62 -13.15
N SER A 49 7.71 -14.10 -12.87
CA SER A 49 7.47 -12.67 -12.74
C SER A 49 6.55 -12.38 -11.56
N MET A 50 6.85 -11.28 -10.89
CA MET A 50 6.10 -10.82 -9.72
C MET A 50 5.38 -9.50 -10.08
N PRO A 51 4.07 -9.39 -9.83
CA PRO A 51 3.35 -8.13 -9.96
C PRO A 51 3.90 -7.10 -8.97
N ALA A 52 3.94 -5.85 -9.40
CA ALA A 52 4.30 -4.72 -8.53
C ALA A 52 3.59 -3.46 -8.99
N TYR A 53 3.46 -2.48 -8.12
CA TYR A 53 3.06 -1.14 -8.51
C TYR A 53 4.26 -0.20 -8.51
N ARG A 54 4.35 0.67 -9.50
CA ARG A 54 5.40 1.68 -9.61
C ARG A 54 4.80 3.07 -9.71
N ALA A 55 5.47 4.05 -9.10
CA ALA A 55 5.25 5.46 -9.37
C ALA A 55 6.60 6.20 -9.36
N MET A 56 6.84 7.05 -10.35
CA MET A 56 8.05 7.85 -10.48
C MET A 56 7.75 9.18 -11.17
N PRO A 57 8.60 10.22 -11.04
CA PRO A 57 8.44 11.44 -11.82
C PRO A 57 8.46 11.14 -13.33
N ALA A 58 7.59 11.78 -14.10
CA ALA A 58 7.63 11.67 -15.58
C ALA A 58 8.83 12.42 -16.19
N LYS A 59 9.43 13.33 -15.42
CA LYS A 59 10.66 14.04 -15.86
C LYS A 59 11.82 13.07 -15.97
N PRO A 60 12.53 13.03 -17.10
CA PRO A 60 13.72 12.20 -17.26
C PRO A 60 14.77 12.52 -16.20
N GLY A 61 15.48 11.49 -15.75
CA GLY A 61 16.58 11.65 -14.79
C GLY A 61 16.72 10.44 -13.87
N LYS A 62 17.75 10.44 -13.04
CA LYS A 62 17.93 9.44 -11.99
C LYS A 62 17.12 9.83 -10.77
N HIS A 63 16.30 8.93 -10.28
CA HIS A 63 15.49 9.10 -9.09
C HIS A 63 15.93 8.11 -8.00
N PRO A 64 16.13 8.56 -6.75
CA PRO A 64 16.41 7.63 -5.66
C PRO A 64 15.26 6.63 -5.51
N THR A 65 15.58 5.36 -5.32
CA THR A 65 14.59 4.28 -5.24
C THR A 65 14.13 4.07 -3.80
N ILE A 66 12.82 3.96 -3.60
CA ILE A 66 12.19 3.52 -2.36
C ILE A 66 11.34 2.29 -2.66
N VAL A 67 11.61 1.19 -1.95
CA VAL A 67 10.73 0.02 -1.95
C VAL A 67 9.69 0.21 -0.86
N VAL A 68 8.43 0.21 -1.23
CA VAL A 68 7.29 0.32 -0.32
C VAL A 68 6.80 -1.09 -0.04
N ILE A 69 6.93 -1.54 1.20
CA ILE A 69 6.50 -2.87 1.60
C ILE A 69 5.00 -2.88 1.83
N GLN A 70 4.33 -3.85 1.24
CA GLN A 70 2.89 -4.05 1.40
C GLN A 70 2.48 -4.38 2.84
N GLU A 71 1.20 -4.21 3.13
CA GLU A 71 0.56 -4.72 4.33
C GLU A 71 0.03 -6.17 4.10
N ILE A 72 -0.64 -6.74 5.10
CA ILE A 72 -1.22 -8.09 5.01
C ILE A 72 -2.27 -8.22 3.88
N PHE A 73 -2.84 -7.10 3.45
CA PHE A 73 -3.83 -7.02 2.37
C PHE A 73 -3.20 -6.84 0.97
N GLY A 74 -1.89 -7.01 0.84
CA GLY A 74 -1.18 -6.81 -0.43
C GLY A 74 -0.96 -5.33 -0.79
N VAL A 75 -0.68 -5.07 -2.06
CA VAL A 75 -0.48 -3.72 -2.61
C VAL A 75 -1.83 -3.11 -2.98
N HIS A 76 -2.64 -2.78 -1.96
CA HIS A 76 -3.93 -2.14 -2.13
C HIS A 76 -3.81 -0.62 -2.38
N GLU A 77 -4.94 0.06 -2.59
CA GLU A 77 -4.94 1.46 -3.03
C GLU A 77 -4.17 2.43 -2.12
N HIS A 78 -4.16 2.20 -0.81
CA HIS A 78 -3.37 3.03 0.11
C HIS A 78 -1.86 2.90 -0.16
N ILE A 79 -1.35 1.70 -0.37
CA ILE A 79 0.06 1.46 -0.71
C ILE A 79 0.42 2.10 -2.06
N LYS A 80 -0.49 1.99 -3.06
CA LYS A 80 -0.33 2.66 -4.36
C LYS A 80 -0.32 4.18 -4.20
N ASP A 81 -1.15 4.72 -3.33
CA ASP A 81 -1.16 6.16 -3.02
C ASP A 81 0.13 6.62 -2.35
N VAL A 82 0.67 5.85 -1.42
CA VAL A 82 1.98 6.12 -0.81
C VAL A 82 3.08 6.18 -1.88
N CYS A 83 3.09 5.25 -2.84
CA CYS A 83 4.03 5.28 -3.97
C CYS A 83 3.88 6.58 -4.78
N ARG A 84 2.65 6.99 -5.10
CA ARG A 84 2.40 8.25 -5.82
C ARG A 84 2.86 9.48 -5.05
N ARG A 85 2.66 9.52 -3.72
CA ARG A 85 3.17 10.62 -2.87
C ARG A 85 4.68 10.69 -2.89
N LEU A 86 5.37 9.56 -2.76
CA LEU A 86 6.81 9.50 -2.83
C LEU A 86 7.32 9.94 -4.21
N ALA A 87 6.64 9.54 -5.28
CA ALA A 87 6.97 9.99 -6.64
C ALA A 87 6.79 11.50 -6.83
N LYS A 88 5.77 12.13 -6.21
CA LYS A 88 5.62 13.60 -6.19
C LYS A 88 6.79 14.31 -5.49
N LEU A 89 7.46 13.63 -4.58
CA LEU A 89 8.65 14.13 -3.89
C LEU A 89 9.96 13.85 -4.66
N GLY A 90 9.88 13.21 -5.83
CA GLY A 90 11.03 12.99 -6.70
C GLY A 90 11.64 11.59 -6.61
N TYR A 91 11.02 10.64 -5.90
CA TYR A 91 11.52 9.27 -5.78
C TYR A 91 10.96 8.35 -6.85
N TYR A 92 11.71 7.29 -7.17
CA TYR A 92 11.18 6.09 -7.81
C TYR A 92 10.63 5.18 -6.72
N ALA A 93 9.34 5.08 -6.59
CA ALA A 93 8.68 4.23 -5.61
C ALA A 93 8.17 2.95 -6.28
N ILE A 94 8.48 1.79 -5.69
CA ILE A 94 8.05 0.48 -6.17
C ILE A 94 7.49 -0.34 -5.00
N ALA A 95 6.32 -0.92 -5.18
CA ALA A 95 5.65 -1.78 -4.20
C ALA A 95 5.44 -3.17 -4.81
N PRO A 96 6.25 -4.18 -4.44
CA PRO A 96 6.10 -5.56 -4.92
C PRO A 96 4.96 -6.28 -4.22
N GLU A 97 4.23 -7.14 -4.96
CA GLU A 97 3.23 -8.07 -4.43
C GLU A 97 3.91 -9.33 -3.88
N LEU A 98 4.42 -9.24 -2.66
CA LEU A 98 5.26 -10.27 -2.04
C LEU A 98 4.53 -11.61 -1.79
N PHE A 99 3.19 -11.60 -1.80
CA PHE A 99 2.35 -12.78 -1.57
C PHE A 99 1.83 -13.43 -2.85
N ALA A 100 2.12 -12.84 -4.02
CA ALA A 100 1.50 -13.22 -5.29
C ALA A 100 1.64 -14.71 -5.64
N ARG A 101 2.70 -15.38 -5.16
CA ARG A 101 2.92 -16.82 -5.41
C ARG A 101 2.11 -17.71 -4.48
N GLN A 102 1.74 -17.22 -3.29
CA GLN A 102 1.01 -17.98 -2.28
C GLN A 102 -0.50 -17.74 -2.35
N GLY A 103 -0.93 -16.60 -2.86
CA GLY A 103 -2.35 -16.28 -3.03
C GLY A 103 -2.65 -14.83 -3.30
N ASP A 104 -3.85 -14.57 -3.79
CA ASP A 104 -4.37 -13.21 -3.99
C ASP A 104 -5.16 -12.77 -2.74
N VAL A 105 -4.51 -11.97 -1.91
CA VAL A 105 -5.11 -11.43 -0.68
C VAL A 105 -6.07 -10.26 -0.92
N SER A 106 -6.09 -9.69 -2.13
CA SER A 106 -6.90 -8.50 -2.45
C SER A 106 -8.42 -8.72 -2.30
N LYS A 107 -8.85 -9.96 -2.34
CA LYS A 107 -10.26 -10.38 -2.22
C LYS A 107 -10.60 -10.99 -0.85
N MET A 108 -9.61 -11.13 0.02
CA MET A 108 -9.78 -11.72 1.34
C MET A 108 -10.09 -10.63 2.35
N THR A 109 -11.04 -10.90 3.26
CA THR A 109 -11.48 -9.94 4.29
C THR A 109 -11.19 -10.43 5.72
N ASP A 110 -11.01 -11.72 5.90
CA ASP A 110 -10.68 -12.31 7.19
C ASP A 110 -9.17 -12.36 7.40
N ILE A 111 -8.71 -11.66 8.43
CA ILE A 111 -7.27 -11.56 8.77
C ILE A 111 -6.70 -12.94 9.16
N GLY A 112 -7.46 -13.75 9.88
CA GLY A 112 -7.03 -15.09 10.28
C GLY A 112 -6.80 -16.01 9.08
N GLU A 113 -7.69 -15.94 8.09
CA GLU A 113 -7.52 -16.65 6.82
C GLU A 113 -6.30 -16.16 6.04
N ILE A 114 -6.11 -14.84 5.91
CA ILE A 114 -4.94 -14.27 5.25
C ILE A 114 -3.66 -14.78 5.90
N LEU A 115 -3.56 -14.72 7.22
CA LEU A 115 -2.39 -15.14 7.95
C LEU A 115 -2.13 -16.65 7.80
N SER A 116 -3.14 -17.50 7.94
CA SER A 116 -3.00 -18.96 7.91
C SER A 116 -2.83 -19.55 6.51
N GLN A 117 -3.53 -18.98 5.51
CA GLN A 117 -3.55 -19.54 4.17
C GLN A 117 -2.48 -18.95 3.24
N VAL A 118 -2.05 -17.72 3.49
CA VAL A 118 -1.11 -17.00 2.60
C VAL A 118 0.17 -16.61 3.35
N VAL A 119 0.10 -15.73 4.34
CA VAL A 119 1.30 -15.12 4.96
C VAL A 119 2.22 -16.17 5.59
N SER A 120 1.68 -17.15 6.31
CA SER A 120 2.46 -18.23 6.94
C SER A 120 3.22 -19.13 5.95
N LYS A 121 2.88 -19.05 4.67
CA LYS A 121 3.49 -19.86 3.61
C LYS A 121 4.53 -19.08 2.80
N VAL A 122 4.75 -17.82 3.11
CA VAL A 122 5.73 -16.98 2.41
C VAL A 122 7.09 -17.12 3.09
N PRO A 123 8.12 -17.71 2.43
CA PRO A 123 9.45 -17.82 3.01
C PRO A 123 10.15 -16.47 3.08
N ASP A 124 10.85 -16.17 4.17
CA ASP A 124 11.65 -14.93 4.32
C ASP A 124 12.66 -14.77 3.20
N ALA A 125 13.29 -15.88 2.76
CA ALA A 125 14.25 -15.86 1.65
C ALA A 125 13.61 -15.40 0.32
N GLN A 126 12.34 -15.77 0.07
CA GLN A 126 11.59 -15.29 -1.09
C GLN A 126 11.37 -13.77 -0.98
N VAL A 127 10.95 -13.28 0.19
CA VAL A 127 10.71 -11.83 0.41
C VAL A 127 11.99 -11.04 0.16
N CYS A 128 13.12 -11.48 0.70
CA CYS A 128 14.42 -10.82 0.49
C CYS A 128 14.81 -10.79 -1.00
N ALA A 129 14.68 -11.92 -1.68
CA ALA A 129 14.99 -12.02 -3.11
C ALA A 129 14.08 -11.13 -3.98
N ASP A 130 12.80 -11.03 -3.63
CA ASP A 130 11.82 -10.18 -4.33
C ASP A 130 12.10 -8.68 -4.13
N ILE A 131 12.54 -8.29 -2.94
CA ILE A 131 12.98 -6.93 -2.66
C ILE A 131 14.23 -6.61 -3.50
N ASP A 132 15.23 -7.50 -3.52
CA ASP A 132 16.43 -7.32 -4.32
C ASP A 132 16.13 -7.22 -5.82
N ALA A 133 15.25 -8.08 -6.33
CA ALA A 133 14.78 -8.01 -7.72
C ALA A 133 14.08 -6.69 -8.04
N SER A 134 13.26 -6.18 -7.11
CA SER A 134 12.58 -4.90 -7.25
C SER A 134 13.56 -3.72 -7.31
N ILE A 135 14.61 -3.76 -6.49
CA ILE A 135 15.68 -2.76 -6.49
C ILE A 135 16.47 -2.82 -7.81
N ALA A 136 16.83 -4.03 -8.27
CA ALA A 136 17.53 -4.22 -9.53
C ALA A 136 16.69 -3.71 -10.72
N PHE A 137 15.41 -4.03 -10.76
CA PHE A 137 14.47 -3.55 -11.76
C PHE A 137 14.39 -2.02 -11.79
N ALA A 138 14.25 -1.39 -10.62
CA ALA A 138 14.17 0.07 -10.53
C ALA A 138 15.47 0.77 -10.99
N LYS A 139 16.63 0.17 -10.75
CA LYS A 139 17.94 0.70 -11.20
C LYS A 139 18.14 0.60 -12.70
N ALA A 140 17.47 -0.34 -13.36
CA ALA A 140 17.55 -0.56 -14.80
C ALA A 140 16.50 0.23 -15.62
N SER A 141 15.57 0.92 -14.93
CA SER A 141 14.42 1.62 -15.53
C SER A 141 14.74 3.05 -15.97
#